data_247820e343c252b5677a66f1816d1928
#
_entry.id   247820e343c252b5677a66f1816d1928
#
_cell.length_a   1.000
_cell.length_b   1.000
_cell.length_c   1.000
_cell.angle_alpha   90.00
_cell.angle_beta   90.00
_cell.angle_gamma   90.00
#
_symmetry.space_group_name_H-M   'P 1'
#
loop_
_entity.id
_entity.type
_entity.pdbx_description
1 polymer ?
#
loop_
_entity_poly.entity_id
_entity_poly.type
_entity_poly.pdbx_seq_one_letter_code
_entity_poly.pdbx_strand_id
1 'polypeptide(L)'
;MKRRFFICLCLLGIGVLALLLASAWNEHRYTYKDKTLKAWCLQSYSADQIQQNESKEALKAIGPKAVPELAGLLQVQDSAFRKKTWMIPLQVPKWLRPSATRLFKMPDSEVVRTAAARSLGMMGPDAKAAVSDLAKAMAEQNPQVSWEAAKALAAIGKDSVPELMIALEDKNPLVRQKAVFALGAIGPDAEAALPALIRRLKDEDEQVRSAVGNDIMKIGTPALPALIDVMEHDKGKPREFAAALLLQFHHSLRQALPALAKMTQAEDPAARLQAIRVLGEMRAAETVAITALGGALKDSAPEVRLAAAKALGQVSWHAQAAVPGLTEALKDESAQVRQSAALTLAKIGEPARPAVHELTKLTEDKEESVRTAAKQALAKLEPAEAGKPAGAPK
;
A
#
# COMPACT_ATOMS: atom_id res chain seq x y z
N MET A 1 -40.05 11.71 61.05
CA MET A 1 -39.31 12.08 59.82
C MET A 1 -37.79 11.90 59.91
N LYS A 2 -37.12 12.41 60.92
CA LYS A 2 -35.63 12.34 61.04
C LYS A 2 -35.04 10.92 61.04
N ARG A 3 -35.67 9.94 61.67
CA ARG A 3 -35.19 8.56 61.74
C ARG A 3 -35.23 7.80 60.38
N ARG A 4 -36.28 8.06 59.57
CA ARG A 4 -36.41 7.47 58.21
C ARG A 4 -35.41 8.10 57.23
N PHE A 5 -35.16 9.40 57.35
CA PHE A 5 -34.16 10.11 56.57
C PHE A 5 -32.73 9.60 56.85
N PHE A 6 -32.41 9.33 58.12
CA PHE A 6 -31.10 8.79 58.54
C PHE A 6 -30.89 7.35 58.02
N ILE A 7 -31.92 6.52 58.03
CA ILE A 7 -31.88 5.15 57.51
C ILE A 7 -31.68 5.19 55.99
N CYS A 8 -32.37 6.06 55.25
CA CYS A 8 -32.15 6.22 53.79
C CYS A 8 -30.73 6.68 53.48
N LEU A 9 -30.17 7.61 54.28
CA LEU A 9 -28.79 8.08 54.08
C LEU A 9 -27.76 6.98 54.36
N CYS A 10 -27.97 6.15 55.39
CA CYS A 10 -27.12 4.99 55.68
C CYS A 10 -27.21 3.93 54.60
N LEU A 11 -28.42 3.62 54.08
CA LEU A 11 -28.60 2.67 52.99
C LEU A 11 -27.97 3.17 51.68
N LEU A 12 -28.05 4.47 51.37
CA LEU A 12 -27.37 5.10 50.25
C LEU A 12 -25.84 5.04 50.42
N GLY A 13 -25.33 5.29 51.64
CA GLY A 13 -23.92 5.17 51.97
C GLY A 13 -23.40 3.75 51.84
N ILE A 14 -24.17 2.75 52.30
CA ILE A 14 -23.84 1.33 52.15
C ILE A 14 -23.86 0.92 50.65
N GLY A 15 -24.86 1.38 49.90
CA GLY A 15 -24.94 1.13 48.46
C GLY A 15 -23.77 1.72 47.68
N VAL A 16 -23.38 2.97 48.01
CA VAL A 16 -22.23 3.63 47.43
C VAL A 16 -20.93 2.91 47.84
N LEU A 17 -20.81 2.48 49.11
CA LEU A 17 -19.63 1.71 49.56
C LEU A 17 -19.56 0.34 48.91
N ALA A 18 -20.68 -0.36 48.71
CA ALA A 18 -20.76 -1.63 48.03
C ALA A 18 -20.36 -1.47 46.52
N LEU A 19 -20.81 -0.41 45.86
CA LEU A 19 -20.44 -0.07 44.49
C LEU A 19 -18.95 0.28 44.39
N LEU A 20 -18.39 1.02 45.36
CA LEU A 20 -16.95 1.33 45.42
C LEU A 20 -16.11 0.08 45.68
N LEU A 21 -16.56 -0.82 46.57
CA LEU A 21 -15.88 -2.09 46.81
C LEU A 21 -15.97 -3.04 45.63
N ALA A 22 -17.10 -3.09 44.93
CA ALA A 22 -17.27 -3.88 43.71
C ALA A 22 -16.40 -3.33 42.58
N SER A 23 -16.31 -2.00 42.42
CA SER A 23 -15.41 -1.38 41.44
C SER A 23 -13.93 -1.63 41.77
N ALA A 24 -13.55 -1.50 43.05
CA ALA A 24 -12.17 -1.81 43.48
C ALA A 24 -11.84 -3.28 43.30
N TRP A 25 -12.80 -4.21 43.59
CA TRP A 25 -12.59 -5.64 43.34
C TRP A 25 -12.42 -5.94 41.85
N ASN A 26 -13.16 -5.28 40.98
CA ASN A 26 -13.05 -5.46 39.55
C ASN A 26 -11.74 -4.87 38.99
N GLU A 27 -11.27 -3.74 39.55
CA GLU A 27 -9.98 -3.13 39.19
C GLU A 27 -8.77 -4.01 39.53
N HIS A 28 -8.87 -4.88 40.57
CA HIS A 28 -7.80 -5.80 40.99
C HIS A 28 -7.85 -7.18 40.29
N ARG A 29 -8.78 -7.40 39.40
CA ARG A 29 -8.99 -8.71 38.75
C ARG A 29 -7.79 -9.18 37.94
N TYR A 30 -7.05 -8.25 37.36
CA TYR A 30 -5.84 -8.52 36.60
C TYR A 30 -4.71 -7.62 37.09
N THR A 31 -3.85 -8.18 37.96
CA THR A 31 -2.64 -7.50 38.46
C THR A 31 -1.39 -8.22 37.98
N TYR A 32 -0.37 -7.47 37.65
CA TYR A 32 0.95 -7.97 37.30
C TYR A 32 2.00 -7.02 37.90
N LYS A 33 2.99 -7.54 38.65
CA LYS A 33 4.00 -6.73 39.37
C LYS A 33 3.36 -5.56 40.13
N ASP A 34 2.38 -5.84 40.96
CA ASP A 34 1.65 -4.90 41.83
C ASP A 34 0.93 -3.73 41.12
N LYS A 35 0.80 -3.76 39.81
CA LYS A 35 0.02 -2.79 39.03
C LYS A 35 -1.24 -3.44 38.41
N THR A 36 -2.32 -2.68 38.39
CA THR A 36 -3.58 -3.10 37.75
C THR A 36 -3.47 -3.05 36.22
N LEU A 37 -4.32 -3.78 35.51
CA LEU A 37 -4.43 -3.75 34.05
C LEU A 37 -4.59 -2.31 33.52
N LYS A 38 -5.44 -1.50 34.18
CA LYS A 38 -5.66 -0.09 33.81
C LYS A 38 -4.37 0.76 33.96
N ALA A 39 -3.57 0.48 35.00
CA ALA A 39 -2.29 1.19 35.20
C ALA A 39 -1.30 0.83 34.09
N TRP A 40 -1.21 -0.46 33.70
CA TRP A 40 -0.40 -0.91 32.58
C TRP A 40 -0.88 -0.34 31.25
N CYS A 41 -2.20 -0.31 31.04
CA CYS A 41 -2.83 0.29 29.86
C CYS A 41 -2.43 1.78 29.73
N LEU A 42 -2.56 2.57 30.79
CA LEU A 42 -2.16 3.98 30.75
C LEU A 42 -0.64 4.16 30.57
N GLN A 43 0.18 3.28 31.13
CA GLN A 43 1.63 3.29 30.95
C GLN A 43 2.04 3.00 29.50
N SER A 44 1.24 2.24 28.73
CA SER A 44 1.47 2.01 27.30
C SER A 44 1.49 3.29 26.48
N TYR A 45 0.85 4.35 26.95
CA TYR A 45 0.79 5.67 26.32
C TYR A 45 1.87 6.65 26.81
N SER A 46 2.81 6.19 27.64
CA SER A 46 3.95 7.01 28.07
C SER A 46 4.82 7.43 26.88
N ALA A 47 5.47 8.59 26.98
CA ALA A 47 6.51 9.00 26.06
C ALA A 47 7.82 8.21 26.24
N ASP A 48 8.00 7.55 27.39
CA ASP A 48 9.18 6.77 27.73
C ASP A 48 9.10 5.36 27.14
N GLN A 49 10.06 5.03 26.29
CA GLN A 49 10.14 3.72 25.62
C GLN A 49 10.32 2.56 26.60
N ILE A 50 11.01 2.78 27.73
CA ILE A 50 11.21 1.74 28.76
C ILE A 50 9.84 1.38 29.36
N GLN A 51 9.06 2.39 29.72
CA GLN A 51 7.71 2.20 30.27
C GLN A 51 6.77 1.53 29.27
N GLN A 52 6.86 1.86 27.98
CA GLN A 52 6.09 1.18 26.94
C GLN A 52 6.47 -0.31 26.82
N ASN A 53 7.75 -0.63 26.87
CA ASN A 53 8.23 -2.02 26.80
C ASN A 53 7.78 -2.82 28.03
N GLU A 54 7.89 -2.26 29.24
CA GLU A 54 7.37 -2.89 30.46
C GLU A 54 5.87 -3.14 30.37
N SER A 55 5.12 -2.18 29.84
CA SER A 55 3.67 -2.33 29.62
C SER A 55 3.38 -3.45 28.64
N LYS A 56 4.12 -3.55 27.53
CA LYS A 56 3.98 -4.62 26.55
C LYS A 56 4.25 -5.99 27.14
N GLU A 57 5.30 -6.14 27.98
CA GLU A 57 5.60 -7.38 28.68
C GLU A 57 4.50 -7.76 29.67
N ALA A 58 4.00 -6.79 30.43
CA ALA A 58 2.93 -6.99 31.39
C ALA A 58 1.61 -7.43 30.70
N LEU A 59 1.23 -6.76 29.62
CA LEU A 59 0.02 -7.09 28.84
C LEU A 59 0.10 -8.50 28.23
N LYS A 60 1.26 -8.89 27.72
CA LYS A 60 1.50 -10.24 27.22
C LYS A 60 1.46 -11.29 28.34
N ALA A 61 2.00 -10.98 29.52
CA ALA A 61 1.97 -11.89 30.67
C ALA A 61 0.55 -12.08 31.22
N ILE A 62 -0.28 -11.03 31.23
CA ILE A 62 -1.70 -11.12 31.61
C ILE A 62 -2.49 -11.92 30.55
N GLY A 63 -2.13 -11.76 29.28
CA GLY A 63 -2.64 -12.53 28.15
C GLY A 63 -4.09 -12.20 27.74
N PRO A 64 -4.71 -13.04 26.89
CA PRO A 64 -6.00 -12.76 26.23
C PRO A 64 -7.17 -12.48 27.19
N LYS A 65 -7.06 -12.89 28.46
CA LYS A 65 -8.10 -12.64 29.48
C LYS A 65 -8.32 -11.16 29.76
N ALA A 66 -7.32 -10.30 29.46
CA ALA A 66 -7.42 -8.86 29.61
C ALA A 66 -8.21 -8.17 28.47
N VAL A 67 -8.36 -8.83 27.33
CA VAL A 67 -8.93 -8.23 26.11
C VAL A 67 -10.33 -7.66 26.31
N PRO A 68 -11.31 -8.36 26.95
CA PRO A 68 -12.65 -7.80 27.15
C PRO A 68 -12.66 -6.52 28.01
N GLU A 69 -11.78 -6.43 29.02
CA GLU A 69 -11.67 -5.25 29.86
C GLU A 69 -11.03 -4.07 29.08
N LEU A 70 -9.97 -4.32 28.32
CA LEU A 70 -9.37 -3.33 27.45
C LEU A 70 -10.30 -2.84 26.34
N ALA A 71 -11.11 -3.75 25.75
CA ALA A 71 -12.14 -3.40 24.79
C ALA A 71 -13.24 -2.53 25.42
N GLY A 72 -13.62 -2.80 26.67
CA GLY A 72 -14.52 -1.93 27.43
C GLY A 72 -13.96 -0.53 27.65
N LEU A 73 -12.66 -0.37 27.80
CA LEU A 73 -12.01 0.96 27.91
C LEU A 73 -12.07 1.77 26.61
N LEU A 74 -12.21 1.16 25.44
CA LEU A 74 -12.43 1.88 24.17
C LEU A 74 -13.75 2.66 24.16
N GLN A 75 -14.74 2.21 24.93
CA GLN A 75 -16.08 2.81 24.95
C GLN A 75 -16.29 3.85 26.06
N VAL A 76 -15.25 4.13 26.85
CA VAL A 76 -15.33 5.10 27.95
C VAL A 76 -15.62 6.50 27.40
N GLN A 77 -16.70 7.12 27.88
CA GLN A 77 -17.08 8.49 27.55
C GLN A 77 -16.93 9.41 28.76
N ASP A 78 -16.67 10.69 28.51
CA ASP A 78 -16.69 11.69 29.56
C ASP A 78 -18.12 11.88 30.06
N SER A 79 -18.40 11.36 31.25
CA SER A 79 -19.69 11.58 31.88
C SER A 79 -19.91 13.08 32.17
N ALA A 80 -21.20 13.52 32.16
CA ALA A 80 -21.52 14.90 32.53
C ALA A 80 -21.09 15.23 33.96
N PHE A 81 -21.02 14.21 34.84
CA PHE A 81 -20.49 14.32 36.20
C PHE A 81 -19.00 14.67 36.18
N ARG A 82 -18.20 14.03 35.31
CA ARG A 82 -16.77 14.26 35.16
C ARG A 82 -16.49 15.67 34.63
N LYS A 83 -17.27 16.16 33.65
CA LYS A 83 -17.15 17.54 33.15
C LYS A 83 -17.42 18.59 34.25
N LYS A 84 -18.16 18.26 35.30
CA LYS A 84 -18.40 19.12 36.47
C LYS A 84 -17.34 18.94 37.57
N THR A 85 -16.81 17.76 37.75
CA THR A 85 -15.89 17.45 38.87
C THR A 85 -14.47 17.98 38.65
N TRP A 86 -14.03 18.34 37.43
CA TRP A 86 -12.73 18.96 37.20
C TRP A 86 -12.55 20.30 37.93
N MET A 87 -13.68 21.01 38.22
CA MET A 87 -13.66 22.26 38.95
C MET A 87 -13.66 22.10 40.48
N ILE A 88 -13.94 20.90 41.01
CA ILE A 88 -14.01 20.66 42.47
C ILE A 88 -12.69 21.03 43.16
N PRO A 89 -11.47 20.68 42.65
CA PRO A 89 -10.23 21.11 43.28
C PRO A 89 -10.04 22.61 43.40
N LEU A 90 -10.72 23.41 42.56
CA LEU A 90 -10.64 24.86 42.60
C LEU A 90 -11.62 25.44 43.67
N GLN A 91 -12.64 24.69 44.05
CA GLN A 91 -13.68 25.09 45.03
C GLN A 91 -13.32 24.71 46.49
N VAL A 92 -12.29 23.86 46.68
CA VAL A 92 -11.84 23.47 48.01
C VAL A 92 -10.78 24.44 48.56
N PRO A 93 -10.62 24.54 49.91
CA PRO A 93 -9.58 25.34 50.55
C PRO A 93 -8.18 25.00 50.01
N LYS A 94 -7.32 26.00 49.90
CA LYS A 94 -5.97 25.87 49.29
C LYS A 94 -5.15 24.69 49.83
N TRP A 95 -5.28 24.40 51.15
CA TRP A 95 -4.57 23.29 51.78
C TRP A 95 -5.06 21.89 51.39
N LEU A 96 -6.33 21.76 50.93
CA LEU A 96 -6.88 20.49 50.44
C LEU A 96 -6.72 20.31 48.93
N ARG A 97 -6.36 21.35 48.20
CA ARG A 97 -6.26 21.28 46.71
C ARG A 97 -5.34 20.19 46.20
N PRO A 98 -4.12 19.96 46.78
CA PRO A 98 -3.22 18.90 46.33
C PRO A 98 -3.87 17.50 46.43
N SER A 99 -4.56 17.23 47.55
CA SER A 99 -5.25 15.96 47.77
C SER A 99 -6.48 15.84 46.89
N ALA A 100 -7.29 16.89 46.74
CA ALA A 100 -8.41 16.92 45.85
C ALA A 100 -8.00 16.74 44.37
N THR A 101 -6.94 17.43 43.92
CA THR A 101 -6.40 17.27 42.56
C THR A 101 -5.94 15.84 42.33
N ARG A 102 -5.31 15.20 43.32
CA ARG A 102 -4.87 13.81 43.22
C ARG A 102 -6.04 12.81 43.14
N LEU A 103 -7.12 13.07 43.89
CA LEU A 103 -8.32 12.24 43.92
C LEU A 103 -9.18 12.38 42.64
N PHE A 104 -9.26 13.59 42.07
CA PHE A 104 -10.08 13.91 40.91
C PHE A 104 -9.32 14.00 39.57
N LYS A 105 -7.98 13.80 39.59
CA LYS A 105 -7.16 13.72 38.38
C LYS A 105 -7.36 12.36 37.71
N MET A 106 -8.54 12.15 37.14
CA MET A 106 -8.75 11.02 36.24
C MET A 106 -8.18 11.38 34.86
N PRO A 107 -7.49 10.45 34.18
CA PRO A 107 -7.05 10.68 32.81
C PRO A 107 -8.27 10.93 31.90
N ASP A 108 -8.12 11.76 30.90
CA ASP A 108 -9.18 12.05 29.92
C ASP A 108 -9.66 10.77 29.24
N SER A 109 -10.95 10.68 28.94
CA SER A 109 -11.51 9.50 28.25
C SER A 109 -10.80 9.23 26.94
N GLU A 110 -10.35 10.28 26.26
CA GLU A 110 -9.53 10.20 25.05
C GLU A 110 -8.19 9.50 25.30
N VAL A 111 -7.49 9.89 26.37
CA VAL A 111 -6.20 9.24 26.76
C VAL A 111 -6.45 7.77 27.11
N VAL A 112 -7.52 7.47 27.85
CA VAL A 112 -7.88 6.08 28.21
C VAL A 112 -8.16 5.24 26.97
N ARG A 113 -8.97 5.76 26.03
CA ARG A 113 -9.32 5.06 24.80
C ARG A 113 -8.10 4.85 23.89
N THR A 114 -7.27 5.89 23.76
CA THR A 114 -6.01 5.81 22.98
C THR A 114 -5.06 4.76 23.57
N ALA A 115 -4.91 4.77 24.91
CA ALA A 115 -4.09 3.79 25.61
C ALA A 115 -4.66 2.37 25.48
N ALA A 116 -5.99 2.20 25.53
CA ALA A 116 -6.64 0.91 25.34
C ALA A 116 -6.40 0.36 23.92
N ALA A 117 -6.59 1.20 22.89
CA ALA A 117 -6.31 0.81 21.51
C ALA A 117 -4.84 0.38 21.33
N ARG A 118 -3.91 1.18 21.87
CA ARG A 118 -2.46 0.86 21.82
C ARG A 118 -2.14 -0.43 22.58
N SER A 119 -2.73 -0.64 23.76
CA SER A 119 -2.54 -1.85 24.56
C SER A 119 -2.99 -3.11 23.83
N LEU A 120 -4.16 -3.06 23.17
CA LEU A 120 -4.66 -4.14 22.33
C LEU A 120 -3.71 -4.41 21.15
N GLY A 121 -3.18 -3.35 20.53
CA GLY A 121 -2.15 -3.49 19.49
C GLY A 121 -0.85 -4.12 19.99
N MET A 122 -0.41 -3.81 21.21
CA MET A 122 0.77 -4.42 21.84
C MET A 122 0.58 -5.92 22.12
N MET A 123 -0.65 -6.37 22.35
CA MET A 123 -0.99 -7.78 22.51
C MET A 123 -0.98 -8.53 21.16
N GLY A 124 -1.15 -7.81 20.05
CA GLY A 124 -1.13 -8.39 18.72
C GLY A 124 -2.26 -9.42 18.51
N PRO A 125 -1.99 -10.60 17.92
CA PRO A 125 -3.01 -11.62 17.61
C PRO A 125 -3.84 -12.08 18.81
N ASP A 126 -3.31 -11.99 20.04
CA ASP A 126 -4.04 -12.33 21.26
C ASP A 126 -5.26 -11.42 21.48
N ALA A 127 -5.28 -10.24 20.86
CA ALA A 127 -6.37 -9.27 20.96
C ALA A 127 -7.48 -9.46 19.89
N LYS A 128 -7.51 -10.56 19.15
CA LYS A 128 -8.49 -10.80 18.07
C LYS A 128 -9.95 -10.63 18.50
N ALA A 129 -10.29 -10.91 19.75
CA ALA A 129 -11.65 -10.71 20.26
C ALA A 129 -12.08 -9.23 20.33
N ALA A 130 -11.14 -8.27 20.25
CA ALA A 130 -11.42 -6.84 20.25
C ALA A 130 -11.52 -6.23 18.83
N VAL A 131 -11.40 -7.00 17.76
CA VAL A 131 -11.36 -6.50 16.37
C VAL A 131 -12.58 -5.64 16.05
N SER A 132 -13.79 -6.08 16.39
CA SER A 132 -15.03 -5.29 16.13
C SER A 132 -15.06 -3.98 16.91
N ASP A 133 -14.59 -3.97 18.16
CA ASP A 133 -14.57 -2.74 18.96
C ASP A 133 -13.48 -1.77 18.48
N LEU A 134 -12.32 -2.29 18.05
CA LEU A 134 -11.28 -1.49 17.41
C LEU A 134 -11.73 -0.92 16.07
N ALA A 135 -12.50 -1.66 15.27
CA ALA A 135 -13.06 -1.15 14.01
C ALA A 135 -14.03 0.03 14.26
N LYS A 136 -14.87 -0.05 15.28
CA LYS A 136 -15.71 1.08 15.71
C LYS A 136 -14.88 2.28 16.17
N ALA A 137 -13.83 2.03 16.97
CA ALA A 137 -12.93 3.08 17.45
C ALA A 137 -12.13 3.73 16.29
N MET A 138 -11.79 2.98 15.26
CA MET A 138 -11.15 3.50 14.04
C MET A 138 -12.06 4.46 13.26
N ALA A 139 -13.37 4.29 13.33
CA ALA A 139 -14.35 5.15 12.69
C ALA A 139 -14.68 6.43 13.49
N GLU A 140 -14.16 6.58 14.71
CA GLU A 140 -14.39 7.76 15.54
C GLU A 140 -13.74 9.03 14.96
N GLN A 141 -14.32 10.19 15.31
CA GLN A 141 -13.80 11.50 14.88
C GLN A 141 -12.47 11.87 15.52
N ASN A 142 -12.18 11.34 16.72
CA ASN A 142 -10.92 11.63 17.41
C ASN A 142 -9.73 11.01 16.66
N PRO A 143 -8.79 11.83 16.13
CA PRO A 143 -7.70 11.31 15.30
C PRO A 143 -6.76 10.39 16.06
N GLN A 144 -6.49 10.66 17.34
CA GLN A 144 -5.54 9.86 18.13
C GLN A 144 -6.10 8.46 18.39
N VAL A 145 -7.34 8.37 18.87
CA VAL A 145 -8.04 7.10 19.11
C VAL A 145 -8.13 6.30 17.82
N SER A 146 -8.60 6.94 16.75
CA SER A 146 -8.87 6.26 15.49
C SER A 146 -7.61 5.75 14.78
N TRP A 147 -6.49 6.48 14.84
CA TRP A 147 -5.22 6.00 14.29
C TRP A 147 -4.59 4.90 15.15
N GLU A 148 -4.66 4.99 16.48
CA GLU A 148 -4.16 3.89 17.33
C GLU A 148 -5.01 2.63 17.16
N ALA A 149 -6.32 2.75 16.95
CA ALA A 149 -7.17 1.62 16.61
C ALA A 149 -6.79 0.97 15.26
N ALA A 150 -6.50 1.76 14.23
CA ALA A 150 -6.02 1.25 12.94
C ALA A 150 -4.68 0.49 13.09
N LYS A 151 -3.74 1.04 13.86
CA LYS A 151 -2.47 0.38 14.17
C LYS A 151 -2.67 -0.92 14.97
N ALA A 152 -3.63 -0.93 15.90
CA ALA A 152 -3.96 -2.11 16.66
C ALA A 152 -4.53 -3.22 15.77
N LEU A 153 -5.46 -2.88 14.86
CA LEU A 153 -6.00 -3.82 13.88
C LEU A 153 -4.89 -4.38 12.97
N ALA A 154 -3.96 -3.53 12.54
CA ALA A 154 -2.78 -3.98 11.80
C ALA A 154 -1.91 -4.95 12.61
N ALA A 155 -1.68 -4.68 13.89
CA ALA A 155 -0.87 -5.53 14.77
C ALA A 155 -1.55 -6.87 15.11
N ILE A 156 -2.88 -6.92 15.14
CA ILE A 156 -3.65 -8.16 15.29
C ILE A 156 -3.47 -9.04 14.05
N GLY A 157 -3.31 -8.43 12.87
CA GLY A 157 -2.99 -9.14 11.64
C GLY A 157 -4.21 -9.72 10.94
N LYS A 158 -4.07 -10.93 10.40
CA LYS A 158 -5.04 -11.61 9.53
C LYS A 158 -6.47 -11.60 10.04
N ASP A 159 -6.67 -11.77 11.34
CA ASP A 159 -8.01 -11.81 11.94
C ASP A 159 -8.77 -10.47 11.81
N SER A 160 -8.07 -9.37 11.52
CA SER A 160 -8.67 -8.04 11.29
C SER A 160 -9.10 -7.80 9.85
N VAL A 161 -8.63 -8.61 8.89
CA VAL A 161 -8.85 -8.37 7.44
C VAL A 161 -10.34 -8.26 7.07
N PRO A 162 -11.25 -9.13 7.56
CA PRO A 162 -12.68 -9.01 7.21
C PRO A 162 -13.30 -7.67 7.62
N GLU A 163 -13.03 -7.20 8.84
CA GLU A 163 -13.55 -5.92 9.33
C GLU A 163 -12.93 -4.72 8.59
N LEU A 164 -11.64 -4.81 8.25
CA LEU A 164 -10.97 -3.78 7.45
C LEU A 164 -11.53 -3.71 6.02
N MET A 165 -11.92 -4.84 5.43
CA MET A 165 -12.59 -4.87 4.13
C MET A 165 -13.95 -4.16 4.18
N ILE A 166 -14.70 -4.30 5.26
CA ILE A 166 -15.95 -3.54 5.48
C ILE A 166 -15.63 -2.04 5.59
N ALA A 167 -14.59 -1.68 6.33
CA ALA A 167 -14.18 -0.28 6.52
C ALA A 167 -13.66 0.39 5.22
N LEU A 168 -13.21 -0.37 4.23
CA LEU A 168 -12.89 0.16 2.89
C LEU A 168 -14.12 0.73 2.15
N GLU A 169 -15.33 0.32 2.53
CA GLU A 169 -16.58 0.81 1.91
C GLU A 169 -17.25 1.93 2.73
N ASP A 170 -16.57 2.43 3.79
CA ASP A 170 -17.13 3.50 4.63
C ASP A 170 -17.30 4.81 3.85
N LYS A 171 -18.36 5.56 4.20
CA LYS A 171 -18.63 6.86 3.58
C LYS A 171 -17.56 7.91 3.88
N ASN A 172 -16.91 7.79 5.03
CA ASN A 172 -15.86 8.71 5.46
C ASN A 172 -14.51 8.33 4.84
N PRO A 173 -13.90 9.16 3.98
CA PRO A 173 -12.62 8.86 3.34
C PRO A 173 -11.49 8.63 4.35
N LEU A 174 -11.52 9.27 5.52
CA LEU A 174 -10.52 9.04 6.57
C LEU A 174 -10.60 7.62 7.16
N VAL A 175 -11.79 7.02 7.22
CA VAL A 175 -11.96 5.62 7.65
C VAL A 175 -11.40 4.70 6.58
N ARG A 176 -11.74 4.93 5.30
CA ARG A 176 -11.19 4.17 4.18
C ARG A 176 -9.67 4.24 4.13
N GLN A 177 -9.09 5.43 4.32
CA GLN A 177 -7.63 5.62 4.35
C GLN A 177 -6.96 4.81 5.47
N LYS A 178 -7.54 4.81 6.68
CA LYS A 178 -7.03 4.02 7.80
C LYS A 178 -7.16 2.52 7.56
N ALA A 179 -8.24 2.07 6.92
CA ALA A 179 -8.41 0.66 6.53
C ALA A 179 -7.34 0.24 5.52
N VAL A 180 -7.07 1.07 4.49
CA VAL A 180 -5.98 0.86 3.53
C VAL A 180 -4.64 0.74 4.27
N PHE A 181 -4.31 1.70 5.12
CA PHE A 181 -3.09 1.67 5.93
C PHE A 181 -2.95 0.39 6.76
N ALA A 182 -4.03 -0.02 7.46
CA ALA A 182 -3.99 -1.21 8.30
C ALA A 182 -3.77 -2.49 7.47
N LEU A 183 -4.44 -2.62 6.32
CA LEU A 183 -4.27 -3.74 5.39
C LEU A 183 -2.85 -3.79 4.81
N GLY A 184 -2.29 -2.66 4.40
CA GLY A 184 -0.90 -2.58 3.95
C GLY A 184 0.10 -2.94 5.05
N ALA A 185 -0.16 -2.52 6.30
CA ALA A 185 0.70 -2.86 7.44
C ALA A 185 0.61 -4.35 7.84
N ILE A 186 -0.51 -5.02 7.61
CA ILE A 186 -0.65 -6.49 7.73
C ILE A 186 0.23 -7.18 6.68
N GLY A 187 0.37 -6.59 5.50
CA GLY A 187 1.21 -7.13 4.44
C GLY A 187 0.61 -8.35 3.75
N PRO A 188 1.40 -9.40 3.43
CA PRO A 188 0.96 -10.56 2.65
C PRO A 188 -0.28 -11.27 3.20
N ASP A 189 -0.46 -11.28 4.50
CA ASP A 189 -1.63 -11.90 5.15
C ASP A 189 -2.96 -11.18 4.82
N ALA A 190 -2.90 -9.97 4.23
CA ALA A 190 -4.05 -9.22 3.73
C ALA A 190 -4.39 -9.51 2.25
N GLU A 191 -3.81 -10.53 1.62
CA GLU A 191 -4.06 -10.90 0.22
C GLU A 191 -5.56 -10.95 -0.13
N ALA A 192 -6.38 -11.48 0.77
CA ALA A 192 -7.84 -11.56 0.57
C ALA A 192 -8.51 -10.19 0.36
N ALA A 193 -7.89 -9.09 0.82
CA ALA A 193 -8.41 -7.73 0.64
C ALA A 193 -8.02 -7.08 -0.70
N LEU A 194 -7.13 -7.69 -1.50
CA LEU A 194 -6.65 -7.12 -2.76
C LEU A 194 -7.77 -6.70 -3.71
N PRO A 195 -8.84 -7.50 -3.97
CA PRO A 195 -9.91 -7.06 -4.84
C PRO A 195 -10.63 -5.79 -4.35
N ALA A 196 -10.78 -5.65 -3.02
CA ALA A 196 -11.38 -4.47 -2.42
C ALA A 196 -10.45 -3.24 -2.49
N LEU A 197 -9.16 -3.43 -2.20
CA LEU A 197 -8.14 -2.38 -2.32
C LEU A 197 -8.02 -1.86 -3.75
N ILE A 198 -8.04 -2.75 -4.73
CA ILE A 198 -7.95 -2.37 -6.14
C ILE A 198 -9.15 -1.54 -6.58
N ARG A 199 -10.36 -1.83 -6.10
CA ARG A 199 -11.51 -0.94 -6.34
C ARG A 199 -11.26 0.48 -5.82
N ARG A 200 -10.50 0.64 -4.74
CA ARG A 200 -10.13 1.96 -4.17
C ARG A 200 -9.10 2.73 -5.01
N LEU A 201 -8.47 2.14 -6.03
CA LEU A 201 -7.70 2.89 -7.04
C LEU A 201 -8.58 3.90 -7.81
N LYS A 202 -9.90 3.70 -7.78
CA LYS A 202 -10.90 4.60 -8.37
C LYS A 202 -11.63 5.43 -7.31
N ASP A 203 -11.13 5.45 -6.07
CA ASP A 203 -11.78 6.20 -4.98
C ASP A 203 -11.94 7.67 -5.35
N GLU A 204 -13.03 8.29 -4.92
CA GLU A 204 -13.29 9.72 -5.13
C GLU A 204 -12.24 10.60 -4.43
N ASP A 205 -11.75 10.15 -3.27
CA ASP A 205 -10.73 10.85 -2.49
C ASP A 205 -9.31 10.53 -2.98
N GLU A 206 -8.53 11.58 -3.26
CA GLU A 206 -7.16 11.45 -3.77
C GLU A 206 -6.20 10.83 -2.75
N GLN A 207 -6.39 11.12 -1.47
CA GLN A 207 -5.53 10.58 -0.40
C GLN A 207 -5.75 9.08 -0.23
N VAL A 208 -7.00 8.61 -0.40
CA VAL A 208 -7.30 7.18 -0.42
C VAL A 208 -6.62 6.51 -1.61
N ARG A 209 -6.75 7.06 -2.84
CA ARG A 209 -6.07 6.50 -4.02
C ARG A 209 -4.56 6.40 -3.84
N SER A 210 -3.95 7.46 -3.31
CA SER A 210 -2.51 7.50 -3.05
C SER A 210 -2.08 6.49 -2.00
N ALA A 211 -2.85 6.35 -0.92
CA ALA A 211 -2.58 5.36 0.14
C ALA A 211 -2.64 3.94 -0.41
N VAL A 212 -3.64 3.62 -1.23
CA VAL A 212 -3.79 2.29 -1.85
C VAL A 212 -2.55 1.88 -2.63
N GLY A 213 -1.97 2.79 -3.44
CA GLY A 213 -0.76 2.50 -4.20
C GLY A 213 0.41 2.07 -3.32
N ASN A 214 0.66 2.84 -2.27
CA ASN A 214 1.75 2.56 -1.34
C ASN A 214 1.54 1.25 -0.56
N ASP A 215 0.30 0.94 -0.20
CA ASP A 215 0.01 -0.17 0.68
C ASP A 215 -0.18 -1.51 -0.07
N ILE A 216 -0.63 -1.48 -1.33
CA ILE A 216 -0.58 -2.65 -2.23
C ILE A 216 0.86 -3.19 -2.37
N MET A 217 1.85 -2.30 -2.43
CA MET A 217 3.27 -2.70 -2.51
C MET A 217 3.72 -3.49 -1.29
N LYS A 218 3.18 -3.21 -0.11
CA LYS A 218 3.50 -3.93 1.13
C LYS A 218 2.88 -5.32 1.19
N ILE A 219 1.71 -5.51 0.55
CA ILE A 219 1.09 -6.84 0.40
C ILE A 219 1.96 -7.72 -0.50
N GLY A 220 2.62 -7.12 -1.48
CA GLY A 220 3.65 -7.78 -2.27
C GLY A 220 3.12 -8.48 -3.53
N THR A 221 3.85 -9.53 -3.96
CA THR A 221 3.62 -10.22 -5.24
C THR A 221 2.21 -10.78 -5.48
N PRO A 222 1.41 -11.16 -4.48
CA PRO A 222 0.01 -11.53 -4.69
C PRO A 222 -0.83 -10.45 -5.40
N ALA A 223 -0.39 -9.17 -5.37
CA ALA A 223 -1.07 -8.08 -6.05
C ALA A 223 -0.87 -8.08 -7.58
N LEU A 224 0.17 -8.74 -8.11
CA LEU A 224 0.51 -8.69 -9.54
C LEU A 224 -0.64 -9.11 -10.47
N PRO A 225 -1.33 -10.26 -10.28
CA PRO A 225 -2.43 -10.66 -11.15
C PRO A 225 -3.57 -9.63 -11.17
N ALA A 226 -3.89 -9.08 -10.00
CA ALA A 226 -4.98 -8.13 -9.87
C ALA A 226 -4.65 -6.75 -10.49
N LEU A 227 -3.39 -6.29 -10.42
CA LEU A 227 -2.95 -5.08 -11.12
C LEU A 227 -2.94 -5.26 -12.63
N ILE A 228 -2.61 -6.45 -13.14
CA ILE A 228 -2.70 -6.78 -14.57
C ILE A 228 -4.15 -6.77 -15.04
N ASP A 229 -5.07 -7.32 -14.24
CA ASP A 229 -6.50 -7.29 -14.52
C ASP A 229 -7.03 -5.84 -14.67
N VAL A 230 -6.63 -4.94 -13.78
CA VAL A 230 -6.94 -3.50 -13.90
C VAL A 230 -6.35 -2.92 -15.18
N MET A 231 -5.13 -3.28 -15.56
CA MET A 231 -4.53 -2.80 -16.81
C MET A 231 -5.27 -3.29 -18.04
N GLU A 232 -5.79 -4.49 -18.02
CA GLU A 232 -6.50 -5.08 -19.16
C GLU A 232 -7.92 -4.50 -19.30
N HIS A 233 -8.67 -4.43 -18.19
CA HIS A 233 -10.11 -4.15 -18.26
C HIS A 233 -10.50 -2.71 -17.93
N ASP A 234 -9.69 -1.97 -17.14
CA ASP A 234 -9.98 -0.59 -16.77
C ASP A 234 -9.46 0.42 -17.79
N LYS A 235 -10.00 1.66 -17.76
CA LYS A 235 -9.61 2.74 -18.67
C LYS A 235 -9.11 3.98 -17.90
N GLY A 236 -8.27 4.78 -18.56
CA GLY A 236 -7.76 6.04 -18.02
C GLY A 236 -6.84 5.88 -16.82
N LYS A 237 -6.97 6.76 -15.82
CA LYS A 237 -6.07 6.85 -14.66
C LYS A 237 -5.84 5.55 -13.88
N PRO A 238 -6.86 4.70 -13.59
CA PRO A 238 -6.64 3.43 -12.90
C PRO A 238 -5.68 2.50 -13.64
N ARG A 239 -5.81 2.40 -14.97
CA ARG A 239 -4.89 1.61 -15.81
C ARG A 239 -3.46 2.12 -15.72
N GLU A 240 -3.27 3.44 -15.88
CA GLU A 240 -1.95 4.07 -15.83
C GLU A 240 -1.31 3.87 -14.45
N PHE A 241 -2.11 3.99 -13.40
CA PHE A 241 -1.64 3.82 -12.02
C PHE A 241 -1.26 2.37 -11.72
N ALA A 242 -2.06 1.38 -12.17
CA ALA A 242 -1.73 -0.03 -12.05
C ALA A 242 -0.42 -0.38 -12.76
N ALA A 243 -0.20 0.17 -13.97
CA ALA A 243 1.05 0.00 -14.69
C ALA A 243 2.26 0.60 -13.95
N ALA A 244 2.10 1.81 -13.40
CA ALA A 244 3.16 2.44 -12.60
C ALA A 244 3.48 1.64 -11.33
N LEU A 245 2.47 1.06 -10.66
CA LEU A 245 2.67 0.18 -9.51
C LEU A 245 3.39 -1.10 -9.91
N LEU A 246 3.00 -1.73 -11.02
CA LEU A 246 3.67 -2.94 -11.50
C LEU A 246 5.18 -2.73 -11.67
N LEU A 247 5.59 -1.61 -12.23
CA LEU A 247 7.01 -1.29 -12.42
C LEU A 247 7.79 -1.18 -11.10
N GLN A 248 7.14 -0.86 -9.99
CA GLN A 248 7.79 -0.79 -8.68
C GLN A 248 8.13 -2.17 -8.10
N PHE A 249 7.52 -3.26 -8.60
CA PHE A 249 7.84 -4.62 -8.16
C PHE A 249 9.19 -5.15 -8.66
N HIS A 250 9.87 -4.40 -9.54
CA HIS A 250 11.23 -4.72 -10.04
C HIS A 250 11.42 -6.21 -10.38
N HIS A 251 12.26 -6.92 -9.61
CA HIS A 251 12.59 -8.33 -9.89
C HIS A 251 11.39 -9.28 -9.84
N SER A 252 10.41 -9.01 -8.99
CA SER A 252 9.20 -9.83 -8.86
C SER A 252 8.28 -9.71 -10.07
N LEU A 253 8.42 -8.63 -10.85
CA LEU A 253 7.63 -8.38 -12.06
C LEU A 253 7.85 -9.43 -13.15
N ARG A 254 8.97 -10.17 -13.11
CA ARG A 254 9.19 -11.31 -14.02
C ARG A 254 8.11 -12.38 -13.95
N GLN A 255 7.47 -12.55 -12.80
CA GLN A 255 6.35 -13.47 -12.65
C GLN A 255 5.12 -13.03 -13.48
N ALA A 256 5.01 -11.74 -13.77
CA ALA A 256 3.94 -11.16 -14.58
C ALA A 256 4.17 -11.24 -16.10
N LEU A 257 5.38 -11.63 -16.56
CA LEU A 257 5.74 -11.65 -17.98
C LEU A 257 4.76 -12.44 -18.88
N PRO A 258 4.31 -13.65 -18.52
CA PRO A 258 3.36 -14.37 -19.37
C PRO A 258 2.03 -13.63 -19.54
N ALA A 259 1.54 -13.01 -18.47
CA ALA A 259 0.29 -12.26 -18.50
C ALA A 259 0.44 -10.94 -19.26
N LEU A 260 1.54 -10.19 -19.05
CA LEU A 260 1.86 -8.99 -19.83
C LEU A 260 2.05 -9.30 -21.32
N ALA A 261 2.71 -10.42 -21.65
CA ALA A 261 2.87 -10.86 -23.02
C ALA A 261 1.53 -11.19 -23.68
N LYS A 262 0.62 -11.88 -22.97
CA LYS A 262 -0.76 -12.11 -23.45
C LYS A 262 -1.51 -10.80 -23.66
N MET A 263 -1.35 -9.84 -22.75
CA MET A 263 -2.03 -8.55 -22.82
C MET A 263 -1.59 -7.68 -24.02
N THR A 264 -0.42 -7.95 -24.64
CA THR A 264 -0.06 -7.29 -25.92
C THR A 264 -1.02 -7.64 -27.08
N GLN A 265 -1.92 -8.59 -26.88
CA GLN A 265 -2.95 -9.02 -27.84
C GLN A 265 -4.36 -8.67 -27.38
N ALA A 266 -4.53 -7.86 -26.32
CA ALA A 266 -5.84 -7.43 -25.82
C ALA A 266 -6.65 -6.70 -26.90
N GLU A 267 -7.98 -6.73 -26.81
CA GLU A 267 -8.85 -6.05 -27.76
C GLU A 267 -8.64 -4.53 -27.77
N ASP A 268 -8.50 -3.93 -26.59
CA ASP A 268 -8.28 -2.48 -26.43
C ASP A 268 -6.83 -2.09 -26.80
N PRO A 269 -6.63 -1.25 -27.84
CA PRO A 269 -5.27 -0.77 -28.20
C PRO A 269 -4.53 -0.08 -27.06
N ALA A 270 -5.25 0.62 -26.18
CA ALA A 270 -4.62 1.29 -25.04
C ALA A 270 -4.11 0.28 -23.99
N ALA A 271 -4.79 -0.86 -23.82
CA ALA A 271 -4.29 -1.95 -22.99
C ALA A 271 -3.04 -2.58 -23.60
N ARG A 272 -3.04 -2.87 -24.91
CA ARG A 272 -1.86 -3.38 -25.62
C ARG A 272 -0.65 -2.45 -25.48
N LEU A 273 -0.88 -1.15 -25.72
CA LEU A 273 0.14 -0.11 -25.59
C LEU A 273 0.75 -0.09 -24.18
N GLN A 274 -0.07 -0.21 -23.15
CA GLN A 274 0.40 -0.17 -21.78
C GLN A 274 1.21 -1.41 -21.41
N ALA A 275 0.79 -2.61 -21.84
CA ALA A 275 1.57 -3.83 -21.65
C ALA A 275 2.95 -3.74 -22.31
N ILE A 276 3.01 -3.23 -23.55
CA ILE A 276 4.26 -3.04 -24.29
C ILE A 276 5.19 -2.05 -23.58
N ARG A 277 4.64 -0.95 -23.02
CA ARG A 277 5.43 0.02 -22.26
C ARG A 277 6.03 -0.63 -21.02
N VAL A 278 5.22 -1.36 -20.25
CA VAL A 278 5.72 -2.08 -19.06
C VAL A 278 6.82 -3.07 -19.44
N LEU A 279 6.62 -3.89 -20.47
CA LEU A 279 7.63 -4.82 -20.95
C LEU A 279 8.93 -4.13 -21.39
N GLY A 280 8.81 -2.97 -22.02
CA GLY A 280 9.97 -2.16 -22.44
C GLY A 280 10.73 -1.58 -21.25
N GLU A 281 10.04 -0.96 -20.29
CA GLU A 281 10.65 -0.35 -19.11
C GLU A 281 11.30 -1.39 -18.18
N MET A 282 10.73 -2.60 -18.11
CA MET A 282 11.37 -3.74 -17.44
C MET A 282 12.68 -4.17 -18.14
N ARG A 283 12.89 -3.76 -19.39
CA ARG A 283 13.93 -4.32 -20.28
C ARG A 283 13.85 -5.84 -20.33
N ALA A 284 12.65 -6.35 -20.52
CA ALA A 284 12.37 -7.78 -20.50
C ALA A 284 13.06 -8.49 -21.65
N ALA A 285 14.19 -9.12 -21.35
CA ALA A 285 15.03 -9.83 -22.33
C ALA A 285 14.63 -11.30 -22.53
N GLU A 286 13.62 -11.76 -21.82
CA GLU A 286 13.09 -13.11 -21.90
C GLU A 286 12.40 -13.35 -23.25
N THR A 287 12.57 -14.56 -23.80
CA THR A 287 12.02 -14.93 -25.12
C THR A 287 10.53 -14.64 -25.25
N VAL A 288 9.74 -14.88 -24.19
CA VAL A 288 8.30 -14.62 -24.19
C VAL A 288 7.97 -13.15 -24.42
N ALA A 289 8.73 -12.24 -23.80
CA ALA A 289 8.55 -10.80 -23.96
C ALA A 289 8.99 -10.34 -25.36
N ILE A 290 10.15 -10.80 -25.84
CA ILE A 290 10.66 -10.46 -27.16
C ILE A 290 9.71 -10.94 -28.27
N THR A 291 9.16 -12.15 -28.14
CA THR A 291 8.18 -12.69 -29.09
C THR A 291 6.90 -11.86 -29.10
N ALA A 292 6.38 -11.48 -27.93
CA ALA A 292 5.20 -10.65 -27.83
C ALA A 292 5.42 -9.24 -28.41
N LEU A 293 6.55 -8.61 -28.11
CA LEU A 293 6.93 -7.31 -28.68
C LEU A 293 7.15 -7.40 -30.20
N GLY A 294 7.76 -8.49 -30.69
CA GLY A 294 7.90 -8.75 -32.12
C GLY A 294 6.57 -8.90 -32.85
N GLY A 295 5.59 -9.57 -32.23
CA GLY A 295 4.22 -9.66 -32.73
C GLY A 295 3.55 -8.29 -32.82
N ALA A 296 3.73 -7.46 -31.81
CA ALA A 296 3.15 -6.11 -31.74
C ALA A 296 3.72 -5.11 -32.77
N LEU A 297 4.80 -5.43 -33.48
CA LEU A 297 5.26 -4.65 -34.63
C LEU A 297 4.29 -4.70 -35.82
N LYS A 298 3.33 -5.62 -35.82
CA LYS A 298 2.31 -5.78 -36.86
C LYS A 298 0.92 -5.31 -36.39
N ASP A 299 0.84 -4.61 -35.27
CA ASP A 299 -0.43 -4.11 -34.72
C ASP A 299 -1.15 -3.17 -35.68
N SER A 300 -2.47 -3.17 -35.65
CA SER A 300 -3.28 -2.25 -36.46
C SER A 300 -3.06 -0.78 -36.07
N ALA A 301 -2.80 -0.50 -34.77
CA ALA A 301 -2.59 0.85 -34.24
C ALA A 301 -1.11 1.26 -34.36
N PRO A 302 -0.80 2.34 -35.06
CA PRO A 302 0.58 2.80 -35.26
C PRO A 302 1.29 3.15 -33.95
N GLU A 303 0.56 3.61 -32.92
CA GLU A 303 1.11 3.90 -31.60
C GLU A 303 1.64 2.63 -30.91
N VAL A 304 0.95 1.51 -31.12
CA VAL A 304 1.33 0.20 -30.58
C VAL A 304 2.58 -0.31 -31.30
N ARG A 305 2.62 -0.23 -32.65
CA ARG A 305 3.80 -0.60 -33.44
C ARG A 305 5.05 0.22 -33.04
N LEU A 306 4.87 1.54 -32.87
CA LEU A 306 5.93 2.42 -32.43
C LEU A 306 6.45 2.07 -31.04
N ALA A 307 5.55 1.81 -30.09
CA ALA A 307 5.93 1.39 -28.74
C ALA A 307 6.68 0.07 -28.73
N ALA A 308 6.25 -0.90 -29.57
CA ALA A 308 6.92 -2.19 -29.72
C ALA A 308 8.36 -2.03 -30.26
N ALA A 309 8.55 -1.21 -31.29
CA ALA A 309 9.86 -0.93 -31.83
C ALA A 309 10.78 -0.26 -30.79
N LYS A 310 10.27 0.69 -30.01
CA LYS A 310 11.02 1.34 -28.92
C LYS A 310 11.36 0.37 -27.80
N ALA A 311 10.40 -0.46 -27.36
CA ALA A 311 10.59 -1.44 -26.31
C ALA A 311 11.68 -2.47 -26.67
N LEU A 312 11.67 -2.98 -27.90
CA LEU A 312 12.73 -3.84 -28.42
C LEU A 312 14.09 -3.14 -28.41
N GLY A 313 14.12 -1.83 -28.69
CA GLY A 313 15.34 -1.02 -28.61
C GLY A 313 15.89 -0.82 -27.19
N GLN A 314 15.05 -0.99 -26.16
CA GLN A 314 15.48 -0.96 -24.75
C GLN A 314 16.12 -2.28 -24.32
N VAL A 315 15.72 -3.39 -24.93
CA VAL A 315 16.30 -4.73 -24.72
C VAL A 315 17.62 -4.91 -25.50
N SER A 316 17.84 -4.08 -26.53
CA SER A 316 19.07 -4.04 -27.32
C SER A 316 19.41 -5.38 -28.00
N TRP A 317 20.67 -5.87 -27.85
CA TRP A 317 21.16 -7.08 -28.53
C TRP A 317 20.36 -8.36 -28.21
N HIS A 318 19.64 -8.42 -27.09
CA HIS A 318 18.78 -9.55 -26.76
C HIS A 318 17.57 -9.66 -27.71
N ALA A 319 17.21 -8.58 -28.40
CA ALA A 319 16.09 -8.53 -29.33
C ALA A 319 16.43 -9.10 -30.73
N GLN A 320 17.53 -9.87 -30.89
CA GLN A 320 17.93 -10.43 -32.19
C GLN A 320 16.82 -11.25 -32.87
N ALA A 321 16.00 -11.96 -32.11
CA ALA A 321 14.88 -12.73 -32.66
C ALA A 321 13.78 -11.84 -33.32
N ALA A 322 13.73 -10.54 -32.99
CA ALA A 322 12.80 -9.59 -33.59
C ALA A 322 13.36 -8.90 -34.86
N VAL A 323 14.59 -9.19 -35.26
CA VAL A 323 15.21 -8.59 -36.48
C VAL A 323 14.35 -8.72 -37.73
N PRO A 324 13.74 -9.87 -38.06
CA PRO A 324 12.87 -9.98 -39.23
C PRO A 324 11.66 -9.02 -39.15
N GLY A 325 11.00 -8.95 -37.99
CA GLY A 325 9.87 -8.04 -37.76
C GLY A 325 10.27 -6.56 -37.84
N LEU A 326 11.42 -6.20 -37.26
CA LEU A 326 11.97 -4.85 -37.34
C LEU A 326 12.36 -4.46 -38.77
N THR A 327 12.86 -5.42 -39.57
CA THR A 327 13.17 -5.20 -40.98
C THR A 327 11.90 -4.90 -41.79
N GLU A 328 10.79 -5.60 -41.52
CA GLU A 328 9.50 -5.27 -42.14
C GLU A 328 8.97 -3.88 -41.66
N ALA A 329 9.18 -3.55 -40.36
CA ALA A 329 8.79 -2.26 -39.83
C ALA A 329 9.55 -1.06 -40.44
N LEU A 330 10.66 -1.30 -41.16
CA LEU A 330 11.32 -0.27 -41.99
C LEU A 330 10.45 0.20 -43.16
N LYS A 331 9.42 -0.57 -43.55
CA LYS A 331 8.47 -0.24 -44.63
C LYS A 331 7.15 0.32 -44.09
N ASP A 332 7.06 0.59 -42.79
CA ASP A 332 5.83 1.06 -42.15
C ASP A 332 5.34 2.39 -42.75
N GLU A 333 4.02 2.57 -42.81
CA GLU A 333 3.40 3.81 -43.26
C GLU A 333 3.79 5.01 -42.39
N SER A 334 3.97 4.77 -41.06
CA SER A 334 4.39 5.77 -40.08
C SER A 334 5.89 5.99 -40.11
N ALA A 335 6.29 7.20 -40.39
CA ALA A 335 7.70 7.59 -40.33
C ALA A 335 8.34 7.37 -38.97
N GLN A 336 7.57 7.54 -37.89
CA GLN A 336 8.04 7.32 -36.52
C GLN A 336 8.36 5.84 -36.27
N VAL A 337 7.57 4.92 -36.83
CA VAL A 337 7.81 3.48 -36.73
C VAL A 337 9.08 3.12 -37.53
N ARG A 338 9.19 3.59 -38.79
CA ARG A 338 10.40 3.36 -39.62
C ARG A 338 11.67 3.85 -38.91
N GLN A 339 11.63 5.10 -38.41
CA GLN A 339 12.75 5.67 -37.63
C GLN A 339 13.11 4.81 -36.42
N SER A 340 12.11 4.43 -35.62
CA SER A 340 12.34 3.64 -34.41
C SER A 340 12.89 2.24 -34.73
N ALA A 341 12.40 1.61 -35.79
CA ALA A 341 12.89 0.33 -36.25
C ALA A 341 14.38 0.42 -36.68
N ALA A 342 14.76 1.45 -37.47
CA ALA A 342 16.13 1.67 -37.88
C ALA A 342 17.06 1.86 -36.68
N LEU A 343 16.70 2.71 -35.70
CA LEU A 343 17.47 2.94 -34.48
C LEU A 343 17.58 1.70 -33.61
N THR A 344 16.52 0.87 -33.59
CA THR A 344 16.53 -0.41 -32.83
C THR A 344 17.44 -1.43 -33.46
N LEU A 345 17.41 -1.59 -34.78
CA LEU A 345 18.37 -2.45 -35.51
C LEU A 345 19.82 -2.00 -35.27
N ALA A 346 20.06 -0.70 -35.23
CA ALA A 346 21.39 -0.17 -34.87
C ALA A 346 21.83 -0.53 -33.44
N LYS A 347 20.90 -0.64 -32.50
CA LYS A 347 21.19 -1.04 -31.11
C LYS A 347 21.39 -2.54 -30.96
N ILE A 348 20.72 -3.36 -31.78
CA ILE A 348 20.90 -4.80 -31.85
C ILE A 348 22.31 -5.11 -32.35
N GLY A 349 22.80 -4.34 -33.31
CA GLY A 349 24.16 -4.48 -33.82
C GLY A 349 24.31 -5.62 -34.85
N GLU A 350 25.41 -6.37 -34.80
CA GLU A 350 25.76 -7.38 -35.79
C GLU A 350 24.64 -8.35 -36.20
N PRO A 351 23.81 -8.89 -35.30
CA PRO A 351 22.67 -9.74 -35.65
C PRO A 351 21.67 -9.08 -36.61
N ALA A 352 21.66 -7.74 -36.69
CA ALA A 352 20.75 -6.97 -37.56
C ALA A 352 21.33 -6.72 -38.97
N ARG A 353 22.54 -7.26 -39.34
CA ARG A 353 23.09 -7.17 -40.71
C ARG A 353 22.13 -7.57 -41.83
N PRO A 354 21.23 -8.56 -41.67
CA PRO A 354 20.27 -8.87 -42.73
C PRO A 354 19.37 -7.69 -43.12
N ALA A 355 19.20 -6.66 -42.25
CA ALA A 355 18.42 -5.48 -42.52
C ALA A 355 19.15 -4.41 -43.36
N VAL A 356 20.45 -4.55 -43.63
CA VAL A 356 21.29 -3.54 -44.32
C VAL A 356 20.67 -3.12 -45.64
N HIS A 357 20.18 -4.04 -46.44
CA HIS A 357 19.58 -3.75 -47.76
C HIS A 357 18.34 -2.81 -47.64
N GLU A 358 17.48 -3.06 -46.68
CA GLU A 358 16.27 -2.21 -46.46
C GLU A 358 16.68 -0.87 -45.81
N LEU A 359 17.66 -0.86 -44.90
CA LEU A 359 18.21 0.36 -44.33
C LEU A 359 18.83 1.28 -45.39
N THR A 360 19.50 0.71 -46.40
CA THR A 360 20.07 1.49 -47.52
C THR A 360 18.99 2.20 -48.31
N LYS A 361 17.86 1.56 -48.59
CA LYS A 361 16.70 2.24 -49.21
C LYS A 361 16.18 3.43 -48.39
N LEU A 362 16.21 3.30 -47.08
CA LEU A 362 15.73 4.38 -46.18
C LEU A 362 16.68 5.60 -46.11
N THR A 363 17.88 5.52 -46.68
CA THR A 363 18.74 6.73 -46.84
C THR A 363 18.13 7.77 -47.77
N GLU A 364 17.13 7.38 -48.58
CA GLU A 364 16.38 8.21 -49.50
C GLU A 364 14.92 8.42 -49.06
N ASP A 365 14.57 8.08 -47.80
CA ASP A 365 13.23 8.27 -47.27
C ASP A 365 12.79 9.75 -47.35
N LYS A 366 11.50 9.97 -47.56
CA LYS A 366 10.92 11.33 -47.64
C LYS A 366 11.17 12.13 -46.35
N GLU A 367 11.21 11.46 -45.20
CA GLU A 367 11.38 12.10 -43.89
C GLU A 367 12.86 12.16 -43.48
N GLU A 368 13.38 13.34 -43.16
CA GLU A 368 14.78 13.54 -42.77
C GLU A 368 15.18 12.76 -41.53
N SER A 369 14.29 12.63 -40.55
CA SER A 369 14.51 11.87 -39.32
C SER A 369 14.75 10.38 -39.61
N VAL A 370 14.05 9.83 -40.61
CA VAL A 370 14.21 8.43 -41.06
C VAL A 370 15.54 8.26 -41.80
N ARG A 371 15.87 9.18 -42.74
CA ARG A 371 17.17 9.17 -43.45
C ARG A 371 18.35 9.17 -42.48
N THR A 372 18.27 10.05 -41.45
CA THR A 372 19.30 10.16 -40.43
C THR A 372 19.44 8.89 -39.63
N ALA A 373 18.32 8.29 -39.19
CA ALA A 373 18.32 7.02 -38.44
C ALA A 373 18.88 5.87 -39.27
N ALA A 374 18.55 5.79 -40.57
CA ALA A 374 19.07 4.78 -41.48
C ALA A 374 20.61 4.89 -41.65
N LYS A 375 21.13 6.10 -41.84
CA LYS A 375 22.58 6.35 -41.92
C LYS A 375 23.28 5.97 -40.63
N GLN A 376 22.73 6.30 -39.48
CA GLN A 376 23.25 5.91 -38.16
C GLN A 376 23.29 4.38 -38.00
N ALA A 377 22.23 3.69 -38.45
CA ALA A 377 22.15 2.23 -38.37
C ALA A 377 23.20 1.59 -39.26
N LEU A 378 23.32 2.02 -40.52
CA LEU A 378 24.32 1.51 -41.46
C LEU A 378 25.74 1.71 -40.94
N ALA A 379 26.08 2.88 -40.40
CA ALA A 379 27.40 3.14 -39.83
C ALA A 379 27.76 2.21 -38.65
N LYS A 380 26.76 1.66 -37.96
CA LYS A 380 27.00 0.67 -36.88
C LYS A 380 27.03 -0.77 -37.36
N LEU A 381 26.27 -1.10 -38.40
CA LEU A 381 26.17 -2.47 -38.92
C LEU A 381 27.26 -2.80 -39.95
N GLU A 382 27.72 -1.77 -40.64
CA GLU A 382 28.84 -1.82 -41.58
C GLU A 382 29.91 -0.80 -41.13
N PRO A 383 30.65 -1.06 -40.03
CA PRO A 383 31.77 -0.21 -39.70
C PRO A 383 32.69 -0.21 -40.89
N ALA A 384 33.01 0.97 -41.43
CA ALA A 384 33.98 1.10 -42.52
C ALA A 384 35.15 0.20 -42.21
N GLU A 385 35.59 -0.65 -43.19
CA GLU A 385 36.77 -1.49 -43.07
C GLU A 385 37.92 -0.58 -42.60
N ALA A 386 38.17 -0.53 -41.32
CA ALA A 386 39.26 0.23 -40.75
C ALA A 386 40.54 -0.47 -41.20
N GLY A 387 41.09 0.05 -42.33
CA GLY A 387 42.46 -0.15 -42.70
C GLY A 387 42.79 -1.55 -43.17
N LYS A 388 42.45 -1.91 -44.42
CA LYS A 388 43.44 -2.65 -45.20
C LYS A 388 44.67 -1.74 -45.34
N PRO A 389 45.85 -2.11 -44.81
CA PRO A 389 47.05 -1.37 -45.13
C PRO A 389 47.22 -1.42 -46.64
N ALA A 390 47.30 -0.24 -47.25
CA ALA A 390 47.62 -0.08 -48.66
C ALA A 390 48.87 -0.93 -48.97
N GLY A 391 48.76 -1.74 -50.02
CA GLY A 391 49.70 -2.79 -50.42
C GLY A 391 51.15 -2.42 -50.26
N ALA A 392 51.91 -3.37 -49.75
CA ALA A 392 53.37 -3.40 -49.92
C ALA A 392 53.66 -3.49 -51.40
N PRO A 393 54.53 -2.63 -51.97
CA PRO A 393 55.01 -2.80 -53.33
C PRO A 393 55.92 -4.04 -53.42
N LYS A 394 55.78 -4.75 -54.53
CA LYS A 394 56.67 -5.86 -54.92
C LYS A 394 58.13 -5.42 -55.06
#